data_7dda5a9fb935f73938ff34891061276f
#
_entry.id   7dda5a9fb935f73938ff34891061276f
#
_cell.length_a   1.000
_cell.length_b   1.000
_cell.length_c   1.000
_cell.angle_alpha   90.00
_cell.angle_beta   90.00
_cell.angle_gamma   90.00
#
_symmetry.space_group_name_H-M   'P 1'
#
loop_
_entity.id
_entity.type
_entity.pdbx_description
1 polymer ?
#
loop_
_entity_poly.entity_id
_entity_poly.type
_entity_poly.pdbx_seq_one_letter_code
_entity_poly.pdbx_strand_id
1 'polypeptide(L)'
;RQRQMCIRDSFYPSVSASILLDKALKFNSRWVNMVKLRASWASVGNDTSVFSLYPDYSTTDYPGGFTLPTTLPNALIRPEQTNSWEIGLDTKFFESRLNIDLALYKTSTTDQIISASQSAEIGATAMKINAGRIENKGIEVSFRAVPVRTKDFTWEINGNWSLNKNKLCELQDGWDPQTPLQTSTSTTIGGRVYIYSYVGQAMHQIYGKDWVRAPEGSYYTDENGKQIDCSGMPIINEKTGYPSFTDPDQYIAQVNPDWRAGFGTTLRYKGLSLSATFTAQVGGNAYSATNFALSYQGKLKNSLEGRDDGLIVPGVNAVTDADGNVTYKKNTTITENVYTYYQTYKWNRDNARTNTFSTDFLKLKELRLDYQLPANLVKKTRFLQGASIGFFATNLFCITDWPQYDPEAASLVNGTDIYPGIETVTFPMTRTYGFNLKLQF
;
A
#
# COMPACT_ATOMS: atom_id res chain seq x y z
N ARG A 1 5.65 -26.46 -39.67
CA ARG A 1 6.12 -25.49 -38.70
C ARG A 1 5.66 -25.97 -37.34
N GLN A 2 6.57 -26.59 -36.63
CA GLN A 2 6.33 -27.05 -35.27
C GLN A 2 6.14 -25.81 -34.37
N ARG A 3 4.96 -25.69 -33.78
CA ARG A 3 4.80 -24.96 -32.54
C ARG A 3 5.57 -25.74 -31.49
N GLN A 4 6.76 -25.29 -31.15
CA GLN A 4 7.34 -25.66 -29.87
C GLN A 4 6.50 -24.94 -28.78
N MET A 5 5.41 -25.54 -28.42
CA MET A 5 4.82 -25.31 -27.14
C MET A 5 5.77 -25.96 -26.13
N CYS A 6 6.51 -25.13 -25.41
CA CYS A 6 7.14 -25.58 -24.16
C CYS A 6 6.02 -25.83 -23.16
N ILE A 7 5.30 -26.93 -23.31
CA ILE A 7 4.42 -27.46 -22.28
C ILE A 7 5.37 -28.11 -21.27
N ARG A 8 5.74 -27.39 -20.24
CA ARG A 8 6.20 -28.04 -19.01
C ARG A 8 4.92 -28.49 -18.31
N ASP A 9 4.70 -29.82 -18.33
CA ASP A 9 3.61 -30.41 -17.59
C ASP A 9 3.85 -30.12 -16.10
N SER A 10 2.95 -29.31 -15.52
CA SER A 10 3.01 -28.97 -14.11
C SER A 10 1.85 -29.67 -13.41
N PHE A 11 2.16 -30.33 -12.31
CA PHE A 11 1.14 -30.97 -11.47
C PHE A 11 0.70 -30.04 -10.35
N TYR A 12 -0.57 -29.70 -10.33
CA TYR A 12 -1.18 -28.78 -9.36
C TYR A 12 -2.21 -29.49 -8.46
N PRO A 13 -1.75 -30.21 -7.44
CA PRO A 13 -2.65 -30.91 -6.55
C PRO A 13 -3.40 -29.94 -5.64
N SER A 14 -4.67 -30.26 -5.39
CA SER A 14 -5.48 -29.58 -4.39
C SER A 14 -6.41 -30.56 -3.69
N VAL A 15 -6.68 -30.30 -2.43
CA VAL A 15 -7.64 -31.03 -1.61
C VAL A 15 -8.46 -30.02 -0.84
N SER A 16 -9.77 -30.19 -0.86
CA SER A 16 -10.68 -29.37 -0.04
C SER A 16 -11.73 -30.25 0.64
N ALA A 17 -12.08 -29.86 1.84
CA ALA A 17 -13.14 -30.49 2.61
C ALA A 17 -14.03 -29.42 3.25
N SER A 18 -15.30 -29.71 3.39
CA SER A 18 -16.21 -28.87 4.14
C SER A 18 -17.26 -29.72 4.87
N ILE A 19 -17.67 -29.23 6.04
CA ILE A 19 -18.68 -29.88 6.86
C ILE A 19 -19.69 -28.84 7.35
N LEU A 20 -20.96 -29.20 7.27
CA LEU A 20 -22.04 -28.43 7.88
C LEU A 20 -22.18 -28.86 9.33
N LEU A 21 -21.59 -28.09 10.23
CA LEU A 21 -21.55 -28.39 11.67
C LEU A 21 -22.94 -28.34 12.29
N ASP A 22 -23.81 -27.46 11.81
CA ASP A 22 -25.21 -27.39 12.26
C ASP A 22 -25.97 -28.68 11.97
N LYS A 23 -25.67 -29.35 10.88
CA LYS A 23 -26.30 -30.66 10.53
C LYS A 23 -25.61 -31.81 11.27
N ALA A 24 -24.26 -31.84 11.26
CA ALA A 24 -23.49 -32.92 11.89
C ALA A 24 -23.71 -33.00 13.40
N LEU A 25 -23.79 -31.87 14.07
CA LEU A 25 -23.99 -31.77 15.52
C LEU A 25 -25.49 -31.56 15.90
N LYS A 26 -26.38 -31.57 14.92
CA LYS A 26 -27.84 -31.41 15.09
C LYS A 26 -28.21 -30.20 15.95
N PHE A 27 -27.70 -29.01 15.60
CA PHE A 27 -28.01 -27.77 16.33
C PHE A 27 -29.51 -27.52 16.30
N ASN A 28 -30.15 -27.62 17.44
CA ASN A 28 -31.57 -27.30 17.59
C ASN A 28 -31.73 -25.86 18.07
N SER A 29 -31.39 -24.92 17.21
CA SER A 29 -31.46 -23.49 17.50
C SER A 29 -32.20 -22.75 16.39
N ARG A 30 -33.21 -21.98 16.76
CA ARG A 30 -33.89 -21.09 15.81
C ARG A 30 -33.04 -19.91 15.35
N TRP A 31 -31.95 -19.63 16.05
CA TRP A 31 -31.05 -18.50 15.74
C TRP A 31 -29.98 -18.87 14.76
N VAL A 32 -29.56 -20.13 14.68
CA VAL A 32 -28.48 -20.63 13.84
C VAL A 32 -29.08 -21.32 12.63
N ASN A 33 -28.85 -20.78 11.44
CA ASN A 33 -29.34 -21.32 10.19
C ASN A 33 -28.32 -22.18 9.45
N MET A 34 -27.05 -21.85 9.60
CA MET A 34 -25.93 -22.59 9.00
C MET A 34 -24.64 -22.29 9.76
N VAL A 35 -23.85 -23.32 9.98
CA VAL A 35 -22.46 -23.22 10.40
C VAL A 35 -21.67 -24.22 9.57
N LYS A 36 -20.86 -23.71 8.63
CA LYS A 36 -20.05 -24.51 7.73
C LYS A 36 -18.58 -24.25 7.99
N LEU A 37 -17.84 -25.29 8.36
CA LEU A 37 -16.38 -25.26 8.42
C LEU A 37 -15.83 -25.75 7.08
N ARG A 38 -14.82 -25.06 6.55
CA ARG A 38 -14.10 -25.45 5.36
C ARG A 38 -12.60 -25.47 5.63
N ALA A 39 -11.89 -26.37 4.98
CA ALA A 39 -10.44 -26.41 4.97
C ALA A 39 -9.98 -26.81 3.56
N SER A 40 -8.93 -26.17 3.08
CA SER A 40 -8.33 -26.46 1.79
C SER A 40 -6.83 -26.38 1.85
N TRP A 41 -6.21 -27.17 1.00
CA TRP A 41 -4.81 -27.10 0.67
C TRP A 41 -4.66 -27.18 -0.85
N ALA A 42 -3.77 -26.35 -1.39
CA ALA A 42 -3.44 -26.36 -2.80
C ALA A 42 -1.95 -26.08 -3.00
N SER A 43 -1.38 -26.71 -4.01
CA SER A 43 -0.02 -26.47 -4.49
C SER A 43 -0.09 -26.06 -5.94
N VAL A 44 0.28 -24.81 -6.25
CA VAL A 44 0.11 -24.20 -7.57
C VAL A 44 1.44 -23.64 -8.05
N GLY A 45 1.80 -23.93 -9.27
CA GLY A 45 2.96 -23.34 -9.93
C GLY A 45 2.58 -22.07 -10.69
N ASN A 46 3.51 -21.14 -10.77
CA ASN A 46 3.41 -19.95 -11.61
C ASN A 46 4.69 -19.88 -12.47
N ASP A 47 4.53 -19.74 -13.79
CA ASP A 47 5.66 -19.69 -14.71
C ASP A 47 5.99 -18.23 -15.08
N THR A 48 7.18 -18.03 -15.62
CA THR A 48 7.64 -16.72 -16.09
C THR A 48 7.19 -16.45 -17.53
N SER A 49 7.37 -15.20 -17.98
CA SER A 49 7.13 -14.86 -19.38
C SER A 49 8.14 -15.55 -20.31
N VAL A 50 7.74 -15.83 -21.55
CA VAL A 50 8.55 -16.53 -22.55
C VAL A 50 9.91 -15.87 -22.75
N PHE A 51 9.98 -14.55 -22.77
CA PHE A 51 11.23 -13.79 -22.98
C PHE A 51 12.16 -13.74 -21.76
N SER A 52 11.75 -14.27 -20.61
CA SER A 52 12.63 -14.37 -19.43
C SER A 52 13.67 -15.48 -19.52
N LEU A 53 13.52 -16.41 -20.44
CA LEU A 53 14.42 -17.56 -20.61
C LEU A 53 15.54 -17.28 -21.61
N TYR A 54 15.30 -16.38 -22.57
CA TYR A 54 16.23 -16.07 -23.67
C TYR A 54 16.41 -14.55 -23.78
N PRO A 55 17.62 -14.10 -24.21
CA PRO A 55 17.84 -12.67 -24.38
C PRO A 55 16.94 -12.10 -25.48
N ASP A 56 16.29 -11.00 -25.16
CA ASP A 56 15.54 -10.18 -26.12
C ASP A 56 16.31 -8.87 -26.33
N TYR A 57 16.67 -8.61 -27.58
CA TYR A 57 17.43 -7.42 -27.96
C TYR A 57 16.48 -6.34 -28.44
N SER A 58 16.53 -5.20 -27.80
CA SER A 58 15.76 -4.03 -28.25
C SER A 58 16.50 -3.29 -29.34
N THR A 59 15.77 -2.79 -30.34
CA THR A 59 16.32 -1.91 -31.38
C THR A 59 16.62 -0.53 -30.81
N THR A 60 17.69 0.10 -31.26
CA THR A 60 17.99 1.50 -30.94
C THR A 60 17.47 2.42 -32.03
N ASP A 61 17.44 3.72 -31.76
CA ASP A 61 17.12 4.75 -32.75
C ASP A 61 18.18 4.83 -33.88
N TYR A 62 19.34 4.19 -33.71
CA TYR A 62 20.36 4.08 -34.72
C TYR A 62 20.08 2.90 -35.65
N PRO A 63 20.01 3.12 -37.00
CA PRO A 63 19.68 2.04 -37.95
C PRO A 63 20.61 0.84 -37.83
N GLY A 64 20.01 -0.34 -37.56
CA GLY A 64 20.74 -1.60 -37.34
C GLY A 64 21.40 -1.73 -35.97
N GLY A 65 21.19 -0.79 -35.06
CA GLY A 65 21.66 -0.87 -33.68
C GLY A 65 20.74 -1.70 -32.79
N PHE A 66 21.35 -2.46 -31.88
CA PHE A 66 20.64 -3.23 -30.84
C PHE A 66 21.23 -2.93 -29.49
N THR A 67 20.39 -2.91 -28.46
CA THR A 67 20.84 -2.85 -27.06
C THR A 67 20.72 -4.22 -26.42
N LEU A 68 21.71 -4.57 -25.61
CA LEU A 68 21.65 -5.73 -24.73
C LEU A 68 20.59 -5.50 -23.65
N PRO A 69 19.89 -6.56 -23.21
CA PRO A 69 18.96 -6.45 -22.09
C PRO A 69 19.72 -6.08 -20.82
N THR A 70 19.18 -5.15 -20.03
CA THR A 70 19.75 -4.76 -18.74
C THR A 70 19.58 -5.84 -17.68
N THR A 71 18.66 -6.77 -17.91
CA THR A 71 18.44 -7.98 -17.08
C THR A 71 18.80 -9.21 -17.89
N LEU A 72 19.78 -9.97 -17.44
CA LEU A 72 20.13 -11.24 -18.06
C LEU A 72 19.01 -12.27 -17.85
N PRO A 73 18.55 -12.93 -18.93
CA PRO A 73 17.66 -14.07 -18.82
C PRO A 73 18.40 -15.28 -18.26
N ASN A 74 17.66 -16.25 -17.79
CA ASN A 74 18.22 -17.51 -17.29
C ASN A 74 17.40 -18.69 -17.80
N ALA A 75 18.00 -19.48 -18.68
CA ALA A 75 17.35 -20.66 -19.28
C ALA A 75 17.05 -21.78 -18.26
N LEU A 76 17.65 -21.72 -17.07
CA LEU A 76 17.47 -22.72 -16.00
C LEU A 76 16.37 -22.34 -15.01
N ILE A 77 15.61 -21.26 -15.27
CA ILE A 77 14.51 -20.87 -14.40
C ILE A 77 13.46 -21.97 -14.31
N ARG A 78 13.07 -22.28 -13.08
CA ARG A 78 11.99 -23.19 -12.74
C ARG A 78 10.73 -22.38 -12.42
N PRO A 79 9.51 -22.95 -12.61
CA PRO A 79 8.29 -22.33 -12.13
C PRO A 79 8.31 -22.13 -10.61
N GLU A 80 7.76 -21.01 -10.18
CA GLU A 80 7.48 -20.76 -8.76
C GLU A 80 6.47 -21.79 -8.24
N GLN A 81 6.61 -22.21 -6.98
CA GLN A 81 5.69 -23.15 -6.34
C GLN A 81 5.04 -22.49 -5.11
N THR A 82 3.74 -22.31 -5.16
CA THR A 82 2.96 -21.77 -4.03
C THR A 82 2.15 -22.86 -3.35
N ASN A 83 2.43 -23.10 -2.09
CA ASN A 83 1.65 -23.95 -1.20
C ASN A 83 0.73 -23.10 -0.34
N SER A 84 -0.57 -23.34 -0.42
CA SER A 84 -1.61 -22.57 0.29
C SER A 84 -2.41 -23.46 1.22
N TRP A 85 -2.63 -23.00 2.44
CA TRP A 85 -3.55 -23.57 3.42
C TRP A 85 -4.59 -22.53 3.78
N GLU A 86 -5.85 -22.92 3.81
CA GLU A 86 -6.95 -22.09 4.24
C GLU A 86 -7.89 -22.85 5.16
N ILE A 87 -8.34 -22.21 6.22
CA ILE A 87 -9.42 -22.65 7.08
C ILE A 87 -10.45 -21.54 7.12
N GLY A 88 -11.70 -21.86 6.82
CA GLY A 88 -12.78 -20.89 6.77
C GLY A 88 -14.01 -21.34 7.56
N LEU A 89 -14.75 -20.37 8.05
CA LEU A 89 -15.99 -20.54 8.78
C LEU A 89 -17.08 -19.67 8.18
N ASP A 90 -18.07 -20.29 7.53
CA ASP A 90 -19.25 -19.63 6.99
C ASP A 90 -20.41 -19.79 7.97
N THR A 91 -21.02 -18.70 8.42
CA THR A 91 -22.13 -18.76 9.35
C THR A 91 -23.32 -17.92 8.89
N LYS A 92 -24.53 -18.41 9.17
CA LYS A 92 -25.78 -17.68 8.93
C LYS A 92 -26.64 -17.76 10.18
N PHE A 93 -27.09 -16.59 10.61
CA PHE A 93 -27.93 -16.45 11.82
C PHE A 93 -29.20 -15.66 11.52
N PHE A 94 -30.22 -15.82 12.38
CA PHE A 94 -31.45 -15.03 12.39
C PHE A 94 -32.20 -15.07 11.04
N GLU A 95 -32.48 -16.25 10.52
CA GLU A 95 -33.11 -16.43 9.19
C GLU A 95 -32.26 -15.81 8.07
N SER A 96 -30.93 -15.97 8.17
CA SER A 96 -29.92 -15.40 7.25
C SER A 96 -29.89 -13.86 7.24
N ARG A 97 -30.39 -13.22 8.30
CA ARG A 97 -30.22 -11.76 8.43
C ARG A 97 -28.80 -11.34 8.79
N LEU A 98 -28.01 -12.21 9.41
CA LEU A 98 -26.60 -12.02 9.68
C LEU A 98 -25.83 -13.18 9.05
N ASN A 99 -24.97 -12.87 8.11
CA ASN A 99 -24.02 -13.79 7.49
C ASN A 99 -22.61 -13.31 7.80
N ILE A 100 -21.75 -14.22 8.24
CA ILE A 100 -20.32 -13.93 8.52
C ILE A 100 -19.51 -15.02 7.83
N ASP A 101 -18.51 -14.61 7.10
CA ASP A 101 -17.45 -15.45 6.53
C ASP A 101 -16.11 -15.04 7.15
N LEU A 102 -15.42 -15.99 7.71
CA LEU A 102 -14.06 -15.84 8.28
C LEU A 102 -13.13 -16.81 7.57
N ALA A 103 -12.02 -16.32 7.07
CA ALA A 103 -10.95 -17.11 6.51
C ALA A 103 -9.61 -16.81 7.20
N LEU A 104 -8.88 -17.86 7.52
CA LEU A 104 -7.50 -17.82 7.98
C LEU A 104 -6.66 -18.53 6.93
N TYR A 105 -5.61 -17.89 6.45
CA TYR A 105 -4.76 -18.48 5.43
C TYR A 105 -3.28 -18.35 5.75
N LYS A 106 -2.52 -19.29 5.20
CA LYS A 106 -1.06 -19.24 5.12
C LYS A 106 -0.65 -19.73 3.74
N THR A 107 0.15 -18.91 3.03
CA THR A 107 0.77 -19.28 1.76
C THR A 107 2.28 -19.24 1.88
N SER A 108 2.96 -20.14 1.20
CA SER A 108 4.41 -20.17 1.10
C SER A 108 4.78 -20.37 -0.36
N THR A 109 5.43 -19.37 -0.94
CA THR A 109 5.95 -19.42 -2.31
C THR A 109 7.44 -19.69 -2.27
N THR A 110 7.88 -20.75 -2.91
CA THR A 110 9.27 -21.16 -3.07
C THR A 110 9.72 -20.99 -4.52
N ASP A 111 11.02 -20.99 -4.77
CA ASP A 111 11.61 -20.80 -6.10
C ASP A 111 11.12 -19.52 -6.80
N GLN A 112 10.88 -18.46 -6.04
CA GLN A 112 10.34 -17.22 -6.60
C GLN A 112 11.27 -16.63 -7.67
N ILE A 113 10.67 -16.23 -8.81
CA ILE A 113 11.42 -15.68 -9.93
C ILE A 113 11.62 -14.17 -9.71
N ILE A 114 12.82 -13.81 -9.33
CA ILE A 114 13.19 -12.42 -9.06
C ILE A 114 14.31 -11.94 -9.98
N SER A 115 14.42 -10.62 -10.13
CA SER A 115 15.59 -9.99 -10.76
C SER A 115 16.56 -9.60 -9.65
N ALA A 116 17.64 -10.33 -9.50
CA ALA A 116 18.70 -10.03 -8.55
C ALA A 116 19.65 -9.00 -9.17
N SER A 117 19.98 -7.94 -8.42
CA SER A 117 20.96 -6.95 -8.85
C SER A 117 22.34 -7.58 -8.97
N GLN A 118 23.08 -7.20 -10.00
CA GLN A 118 24.43 -7.67 -10.28
C GLN A 118 25.38 -6.52 -10.58
N SER A 119 26.69 -6.79 -10.48
CA SER A 119 27.69 -5.82 -10.90
C SER A 119 27.57 -5.55 -12.41
N ALA A 120 27.57 -4.28 -12.80
CA ALA A 120 27.52 -3.86 -14.20
C ALA A 120 28.73 -4.35 -15.01
N GLU A 121 29.78 -4.82 -14.37
CA GLU A 121 30.98 -5.39 -15.00
C GLU A 121 30.71 -6.62 -15.86
N ILE A 122 29.61 -7.35 -15.58
CA ILE A 122 29.19 -8.50 -16.38
C ILE A 122 28.32 -8.14 -17.59
N GLY A 123 28.13 -6.84 -17.86
CA GLY A 123 27.36 -6.34 -19.01
C GLY A 123 25.87 -6.20 -18.78
N ALA A 124 25.38 -6.48 -17.58
CA ALA A 124 23.98 -6.27 -17.18
C ALA A 124 23.90 -5.92 -15.70
N THR A 125 22.85 -5.21 -15.32
CA THR A 125 22.64 -4.73 -13.93
C THR A 125 21.80 -5.68 -13.08
N ALA A 126 21.16 -6.67 -13.69
CA ALA A 126 20.37 -7.68 -13.01
C ALA A 126 20.39 -9.04 -13.75
N MET A 127 20.05 -10.10 -13.05
CA MET A 127 19.84 -11.44 -13.62
C MET A 127 18.57 -12.07 -13.04
N LYS A 128 17.82 -12.80 -13.88
CA LYS A 128 16.68 -13.60 -13.44
C LYS A 128 17.17 -14.87 -12.71
N ILE A 129 16.69 -15.06 -11.49
CA ILE A 129 17.01 -16.24 -10.68
C ILE A 129 15.76 -16.78 -10.01
N ASN A 130 15.77 -18.10 -9.71
CA ASN A 130 14.87 -18.65 -8.71
C ASN A 130 15.50 -18.43 -7.35
N ALA A 131 14.89 -17.66 -6.52
CA ALA A 131 15.42 -17.38 -5.21
C ALA A 131 14.34 -17.25 -4.17
N GLY A 132 14.61 -17.87 -3.05
CA GLY A 132 13.93 -17.57 -1.84
C GLY A 132 12.60 -18.27 -1.61
N ARG A 133 12.16 -18.01 -0.40
CA ARG A 133 10.84 -18.38 0.09
C ARG A 133 10.18 -17.20 0.75
N ILE A 134 8.98 -16.87 0.28
CA ILE A 134 8.13 -15.84 0.85
C ILE A 134 6.93 -16.49 1.49
N GLU A 135 6.66 -16.11 2.73
CA GLU A 135 5.44 -16.51 3.44
C GLU A 135 4.48 -15.33 3.55
N ASN A 136 3.21 -15.62 3.33
CA ASN A 136 2.09 -14.73 3.66
C ASN A 136 1.14 -15.45 4.61
N LYS A 137 0.64 -14.75 5.60
CA LYS A 137 -0.41 -15.22 6.49
C LYS A 137 -1.38 -14.09 6.77
N GLY A 138 -2.66 -14.44 6.82
CA GLY A 138 -3.66 -13.41 7.00
C GLY A 138 -4.98 -13.92 7.53
N ILE A 139 -5.80 -12.95 7.80
CA ILE A 139 -7.17 -13.10 8.28
C ILE A 139 -8.05 -12.25 7.38
N GLU A 140 -9.13 -12.84 6.89
CA GLU A 140 -10.17 -12.15 6.13
C GLU A 140 -11.52 -12.38 6.81
N VAL A 141 -12.27 -11.31 6.98
CA VAL A 141 -13.61 -11.34 7.53
C VAL A 141 -14.53 -10.60 6.57
N SER A 142 -15.62 -11.21 6.19
CA SER A 142 -16.71 -10.52 5.53
C SER A 142 -18.03 -10.74 6.26
N PHE A 143 -18.89 -9.74 6.25
CA PHE A 143 -20.21 -9.86 6.85
C PHE A 143 -21.26 -9.12 6.03
N ARG A 144 -22.47 -9.63 6.13
CA ARG A 144 -23.68 -8.96 5.65
C ARG A 144 -24.76 -9.12 6.72
N ALA A 145 -25.37 -8.01 7.11
CA ALA A 145 -26.44 -8.00 8.08
C ALA A 145 -27.64 -7.18 7.57
N VAL A 146 -28.84 -7.60 7.97
CA VAL A 146 -30.10 -6.89 7.77
C VAL A 146 -30.70 -6.63 9.14
N PRO A 147 -30.22 -5.60 9.88
CA PRO A 147 -30.67 -5.32 11.24
C PRO A 147 -32.16 -5.03 11.32
N VAL A 148 -32.69 -4.32 10.34
CA VAL A 148 -34.10 -3.96 10.28
C VAL A 148 -34.72 -4.38 8.95
N ARG A 149 -35.82 -5.10 9.02
CA ARG A 149 -36.63 -5.47 7.87
C ARG A 149 -38.12 -5.41 8.25
N THR A 150 -38.78 -4.41 7.69
CA THR A 150 -40.25 -4.26 7.81
C THR A 150 -40.90 -4.30 6.42
N LYS A 151 -42.19 -4.12 6.35
CA LYS A 151 -42.91 -4.06 5.07
C LYS A 151 -42.39 -2.90 4.16
N ASP A 152 -42.13 -1.75 4.74
CA ASP A 152 -41.79 -0.55 4.00
C ASP A 152 -40.32 -0.11 4.13
N PHE A 153 -39.61 -0.63 5.14
CA PHE A 153 -38.23 -0.21 5.43
C PHE A 153 -37.29 -1.42 5.57
N THR A 154 -36.16 -1.34 4.93
CA THR A 154 -35.04 -2.28 5.08
C THR A 154 -33.75 -1.54 5.27
N TRP A 155 -32.98 -1.92 6.29
CA TRP A 155 -31.62 -1.49 6.47
C TRP A 155 -30.69 -2.69 6.31
N GLU A 156 -29.75 -2.56 5.38
CA GLU A 156 -28.71 -3.56 5.11
C GLU A 156 -27.34 -2.93 5.35
N ILE A 157 -26.45 -3.65 5.99
CA ILE A 157 -25.06 -3.33 6.17
C ILE A 157 -24.20 -4.50 5.71
N ASN A 158 -23.08 -4.20 5.10
CA ASN A 158 -22.09 -5.20 4.72
C ASN A 158 -20.68 -4.62 4.94
N GLY A 159 -19.71 -5.49 5.13
CA GLY A 159 -18.34 -5.09 5.27
C GLY A 159 -17.39 -6.24 5.04
N ASN A 160 -16.17 -5.89 4.77
CA ASN A 160 -15.03 -6.78 4.70
C ASN A 160 -13.84 -6.13 5.41
N TRP A 161 -13.03 -6.95 6.02
CA TRP A 161 -11.79 -6.56 6.66
C TRP A 161 -10.74 -7.62 6.37
N SER A 162 -9.53 -7.19 6.05
CA SER A 162 -8.42 -8.08 5.77
C SER A 162 -7.12 -7.58 6.38
N LEU A 163 -6.34 -8.52 6.91
CA LEU A 163 -4.99 -8.34 7.41
C LEU A 163 -4.11 -9.36 6.72
N ASN A 164 -3.00 -8.93 6.13
CA ASN A 164 -1.97 -9.79 5.59
C ASN A 164 -0.60 -9.40 6.15
N LYS A 165 0.15 -10.38 6.64
CA LYS A 165 1.56 -10.22 7.02
C LYS A 165 2.41 -11.08 6.13
N ASN A 166 3.35 -10.47 5.43
CA ASN A 166 4.34 -11.15 4.62
C ASN A 166 5.70 -11.23 5.33
N LYS A 167 6.51 -12.17 4.91
CA LYS A 167 7.88 -12.35 5.38
C LYS A 167 8.74 -12.95 4.29
N LEU A 168 9.89 -12.35 4.05
CA LEU A 168 10.97 -12.96 3.26
C LEU A 168 11.72 -13.94 4.17
N CYS A 169 11.54 -15.24 3.95
CA CYS A 169 12.10 -16.25 4.84
C CYS A 169 13.53 -16.63 4.48
N GLU A 170 13.82 -16.74 3.19
CA GLU A 170 15.14 -17.09 2.67
C GLU A 170 15.30 -16.58 1.24
N LEU A 171 16.53 -16.43 0.81
CA LEU A 171 16.94 -16.16 -0.56
C LEU A 171 17.81 -17.32 -1.05
N GLN A 172 18.59 -17.13 -2.10
CA GLN A 172 19.47 -18.12 -2.67
C GLN A 172 20.50 -18.62 -1.64
N ASP A 173 20.90 -19.90 -1.75
CA ASP A 173 21.97 -20.46 -0.94
C ASP A 173 23.26 -19.62 -1.04
N GLY A 174 23.84 -19.31 0.12
CA GLY A 174 25.03 -18.44 0.23
C GLY A 174 24.72 -16.94 0.18
N TRP A 175 23.46 -16.52 0.12
CA TRP A 175 23.09 -15.11 0.24
C TRP A 175 23.37 -14.61 1.64
N ASP A 176 24.08 -13.48 1.75
CA ASP A 176 24.30 -12.81 3.03
C ASP A 176 22.97 -12.20 3.52
N PRO A 177 22.45 -12.62 4.68
CA PRO A 177 21.20 -12.08 5.24
C PRO A 177 21.23 -10.57 5.50
N GLN A 178 22.40 -9.97 5.60
CA GLN A 178 22.59 -8.53 5.78
C GLN A 178 22.45 -7.76 4.46
N THR A 179 22.59 -8.45 3.34
CA THR A 179 22.41 -7.86 2.01
C THR A 179 20.92 -7.88 1.65
N PRO A 180 20.28 -6.71 1.48
CA PRO A 180 18.85 -6.66 1.16
C PRO A 180 18.58 -7.06 -0.30
N LEU A 181 17.42 -7.67 -0.52
CA LEU A 181 16.83 -7.74 -1.85
C LEU A 181 16.23 -6.36 -2.17
N GLN A 182 16.77 -5.67 -3.16
CA GLN A 182 16.20 -4.42 -3.65
C GLN A 182 15.08 -4.72 -4.63
N THR A 183 13.84 -4.35 -4.28
CA THR A 183 12.66 -4.60 -5.11
C THR A 183 12.28 -3.39 -5.97
N SER A 184 12.60 -2.18 -5.53
CA SER A 184 12.48 -0.99 -6.36
C SER A 184 13.37 0.16 -5.87
N THR A 185 13.59 1.12 -6.76
CA THR A 185 14.29 2.37 -6.45
C THR A 185 13.65 3.50 -7.22
N SER A 186 13.56 4.68 -6.63
CA SER A 186 13.10 5.87 -7.35
C SER A 186 14.22 6.38 -8.25
N THR A 187 14.13 6.08 -9.53
CA THR A 187 15.09 6.54 -10.54
C THR A 187 14.57 7.69 -11.39
N THR A 188 13.25 7.80 -11.54
CA THR A 188 12.63 8.65 -12.57
C THR A 188 12.65 10.15 -12.23
N ILE A 189 12.55 10.52 -10.94
CA ILE A 189 12.66 11.92 -10.48
C ILE A 189 13.92 12.11 -9.63
N GLY A 190 14.80 11.12 -9.65
CA GLY A 190 16.13 11.20 -9.06
C GLY A 190 16.14 11.16 -7.54
N GLY A 191 15.11 10.66 -6.88
CA GLY A 191 15.16 10.38 -5.44
C GLY A 191 16.05 9.17 -5.15
N ARG A 192 16.79 9.21 -4.07
CA ARG A 192 17.60 8.09 -3.57
C ARG A 192 16.84 7.39 -2.46
N VAL A 193 15.68 6.84 -2.82
CA VAL A 193 14.85 6.02 -1.95
C VAL A 193 14.89 4.59 -2.47
N TYR A 194 15.12 3.67 -1.57
CA TYR A 194 15.25 2.25 -1.86
C TYR A 194 14.15 1.48 -1.16
N ILE A 195 13.58 0.52 -1.87
CA ILE A 195 12.66 -0.45 -1.26
C ILE A 195 13.42 -1.75 -1.10
N TYR A 196 13.73 -2.06 0.14
CA TYR A 196 14.51 -3.23 0.54
C TYR A 196 13.65 -4.27 1.22
N SER A 197 14.08 -5.52 1.10
CA SER A 197 13.51 -6.66 1.80
C SER A 197 14.65 -7.51 2.36
N TYR A 198 14.75 -7.60 3.68
CA TYR A 198 15.77 -8.40 4.36
C TYR A 198 15.23 -9.77 4.70
N VAL A 199 16.11 -10.78 4.66
CA VAL A 199 15.79 -12.13 5.12
C VAL A 199 15.36 -12.10 6.59
N GLY A 200 14.27 -12.76 6.89
CA GLY A 200 13.70 -12.80 8.24
C GLY A 200 12.75 -11.64 8.58
N GLN A 201 12.60 -10.64 7.70
CA GLN A 201 11.76 -9.46 7.94
C GLN A 201 10.58 -9.37 6.96
N ALA A 202 9.68 -8.42 7.22
CA ALA A 202 8.61 -8.08 6.28
C ALA A 202 9.20 -7.48 5.00
N MET A 203 8.56 -7.77 3.87
CA MET A 203 8.97 -7.23 2.58
C MET A 203 8.58 -5.76 2.42
N HIS A 204 9.27 -5.08 1.50
CA HIS A 204 9.00 -3.72 1.08
C HIS A 204 9.17 -2.69 2.20
N GLN A 205 10.38 -2.53 2.65
CA GLN A 205 10.77 -1.50 3.62
C GLN A 205 11.43 -0.32 2.89
N ILE A 206 11.04 0.90 3.25
CA ILE A 206 11.61 2.13 2.69
C ILE A 206 12.90 2.45 3.43
N TYR A 207 13.97 2.62 2.68
CA TYR A 207 15.28 3.07 3.15
C TYR A 207 15.72 4.32 2.40
N GLY A 208 16.51 5.16 3.07
CA GLY A 208 17.05 6.37 2.48
C GLY A 208 17.70 7.26 3.54
N LYS A 209 18.01 8.50 3.18
CA LYS A 209 18.52 9.48 4.12
C LYS A 209 17.44 10.04 5.03
N ASP A 210 17.83 10.31 6.26
CA ASP A 210 17.10 11.13 7.24
C ASP A 210 18.04 12.26 7.71
N TRP A 211 17.54 13.17 8.54
CA TRP A 211 18.41 14.06 9.28
C TRP A 211 19.07 13.31 10.43
N VAL A 212 20.29 13.71 10.77
CA VAL A 212 20.95 13.25 12.00
C VAL A 212 20.12 13.74 13.18
N ARG A 213 19.82 12.83 14.09
CA ARG A 213 18.93 13.09 15.23
C ARG A 213 19.64 12.81 16.56
N ALA A 214 19.20 13.52 17.60
CA ALA A 214 19.63 13.23 18.95
C ALA A 214 19.25 11.79 19.35
N PRO A 215 20.18 10.99 19.90
CA PRO A 215 19.92 9.64 20.36
C PRO A 215 18.79 9.54 21.38
N GLU A 216 18.24 8.36 21.55
CA GLU A 216 17.27 8.09 22.60
C GLU A 216 17.88 8.34 23.98
N GLY A 217 17.09 8.95 24.87
CA GLY A 217 17.56 9.34 26.21
C GLY A 217 18.37 10.64 26.25
N SER A 218 18.36 11.43 25.17
CA SER A 218 19.00 12.76 25.13
C SER A 218 18.10 13.82 25.72
N TYR A 219 18.70 14.74 26.52
CA TYR A 219 17.99 15.83 27.16
C TYR A 219 18.75 17.15 26.99
N TYR A 220 18.05 18.26 26.98
CA TYR A 220 18.62 19.59 27.19
C TYR A 220 17.92 20.29 28.34
N THR A 221 18.60 21.24 28.97
CA THR A 221 18.01 22.06 30.04
C THR A 221 17.50 23.37 29.46
N ASP A 222 16.23 23.70 29.69
CA ASP A 222 15.64 24.98 29.27
C ASP A 222 16.07 26.15 30.16
N GLU A 223 15.63 27.35 29.83
CA GLU A 223 15.95 28.59 30.51
C GLU A 223 15.46 28.62 31.99
N ASN A 224 14.50 27.76 32.32
CA ASN A 224 13.95 27.59 33.68
C ASN A 224 14.62 26.49 34.48
N GLY A 225 15.67 25.86 33.95
CA GLY A 225 16.36 24.76 34.61
C GLY A 225 15.64 23.39 34.47
N LYS A 226 14.60 23.29 33.66
CA LYS A 226 13.87 22.04 33.44
C LYS A 226 14.54 21.21 32.36
N GLN A 227 14.72 19.91 32.63
CA GLN A 227 15.15 18.97 31.62
C GLN A 227 14.03 18.66 30.63
N ILE A 228 14.34 18.85 29.34
CA ILE A 228 13.44 18.56 28.21
C ILE A 228 14.02 17.42 27.41
N ASP A 229 13.24 16.38 27.20
CA ASP A 229 13.58 15.28 26.32
C ASP A 229 13.69 15.76 24.87
N CYS A 230 14.85 15.53 24.26
CA CYS A 230 15.12 15.89 22.86
C CYS A 230 15.41 14.66 21.99
N SER A 231 15.12 13.47 22.48
CA SER A 231 15.28 12.23 21.73
C SER A 231 14.59 12.33 20.37
N GLY A 232 15.32 11.98 19.31
CA GLY A 232 14.80 12.03 17.95
C GLY A 232 14.65 13.42 17.32
N MET A 233 14.96 14.51 18.05
CA MET A 233 15.00 15.85 17.48
C MET A 233 16.16 15.97 16.49
N PRO A 234 16.01 16.70 15.36
CA PRO A 234 17.10 16.98 14.43
C PRO A 234 18.26 17.71 15.11
N ILE A 235 19.48 17.30 14.80
CA ILE A 235 20.70 18.02 15.22
C ILE A 235 20.97 19.11 14.18
N ILE A 236 20.99 20.34 14.64
CA ILE A 236 21.13 21.55 13.83
C ILE A 236 22.53 22.13 14.03
N ASN A 237 23.18 22.51 12.96
CA ASN A 237 24.46 23.20 13.00
C ASN A 237 24.27 24.61 13.60
N GLU A 238 24.97 24.90 14.69
CA GLU A 238 24.84 26.16 15.44
C GLU A 238 25.24 27.40 14.63
N LYS A 239 26.09 27.25 13.59
CA LYS A 239 26.53 28.38 12.76
C LYS A 239 25.57 28.68 11.61
N THR A 240 25.04 27.64 10.96
CA THR A 240 24.27 27.81 9.72
C THR A 240 22.75 27.66 9.92
N GLY A 241 22.32 27.07 11.03
CA GLY A 241 20.92 26.75 11.28
C GLY A 241 20.37 25.60 10.44
N TYR A 242 21.22 24.80 9.76
CA TYR A 242 20.81 23.66 8.93
C TYR A 242 21.00 22.33 9.63
N PRO A 243 20.14 21.33 9.37
CA PRO A 243 20.38 19.94 9.79
C PRO A 243 21.47 19.28 8.93
N SER A 244 22.00 18.16 9.40
CA SER A 244 22.88 17.28 8.61
C SER A 244 22.15 16.01 8.19
N PHE A 245 22.54 15.39 7.07
CA PHE A 245 22.01 14.13 6.61
C PHE A 245 22.79 12.95 7.17
N THR A 246 22.08 11.84 7.38
CA THR A 246 22.65 10.51 7.61
C THR A 246 23.14 9.89 6.30
N ASP A 247 23.76 8.72 6.38
CA ASP A 247 23.93 7.83 5.25
C ASP A 247 22.58 7.31 4.72
N PRO A 248 22.51 6.79 3.47
CA PRO A 248 21.25 6.41 2.82
C PRO A 248 20.70 5.05 3.26
N ASP A 249 21.22 4.46 4.29
CA ASP A 249 20.89 3.13 4.84
C ASP A 249 19.89 3.16 6.01
N GLN A 250 19.29 4.33 6.26
CA GLN A 250 18.34 4.47 7.36
C GLN A 250 16.99 3.83 7.03
N TYR A 251 16.49 3.00 7.93
CA TYR A 251 15.10 2.54 7.88
C TYR A 251 14.15 3.73 8.07
N ILE A 252 13.27 3.93 7.12
CA ILE A 252 12.30 5.03 7.14
C ILE A 252 10.94 4.54 7.57
N ALA A 253 10.39 3.54 6.86
CA ALA A 253 9.02 3.07 7.09
C ALA A 253 8.74 1.73 6.41
N GLN A 254 7.62 1.10 6.79
CA GLN A 254 7.04 -0.07 6.15
C GLN A 254 6.03 0.35 5.08
N VAL A 255 6.10 -0.27 3.88
CA VAL A 255 5.17 0.02 2.77
C VAL A 255 3.81 -0.66 2.96
N ASN A 256 3.83 -1.90 3.44
CA ASN A 256 2.61 -2.71 3.51
C ASN A 256 1.68 -2.20 4.62
N PRO A 257 0.38 -2.08 4.35
CA PRO A 257 -0.59 -1.71 5.36
C PRO A 257 -0.76 -2.81 6.40
N ASP A 258 -1.16 -2.41 7.61
CA ASP A 258 -1.53 -3.36 8.66
C ASP A 258 -2.83 -4.06 8.34
N TRP A 259 -3.84 -3.31 7.88
CA TRP A 259 -5.11 -3.86 7.45
C TRP A 259 -5.86 -2.94 6.48
N ARG A 260 -6.82 -3.54 5.77
CA ARG A 260 -7.77 -2.84 4.89
C ARG A 260 -9.19 -3.24 5.23
N ALA A 261 -10.12 -2.31 5.04
CA ALA A 261 -11.54 -2.57 5.25
C ALA A 261 -12.41 -1.89 4.20
N GLY A 262 -13.53 -2.52 3.90
CA GLY A 262 -14.64 -1.94 3.17
C GLY A 262 -15.91 -2.01 4.01
N PHE A 263 -16.75 -1.00 3.95
CA PHE A 263 -18.03 -0.96 4.64
C PHE A 263 -19.10 -0.36 3.73
N GLY A 264 -20.24 -1.03 3.63
CA GLY A 264 -21.38 -0.58 2.87
C GLY A 264 -22.64 -0.50 3.74
N THR A 265 -23.46 0.50 3.51
CA THR A 265 -24.79 0.60 4.11
C THR A 265 -25.82 0.94 3.05
N THR A 266 -27.00 0.31 3.13
CA THR A 266 -28.12 0.59 2.23
C THR A 266 -29.40 0.70 3.04
N LEU A 267 -30.04 1.82 2.91
CA LEU A 267 -31.36 2.12 3.50
C LEU A 267 -32.40 2.13 2.38
N ARG A 268 -33.41 1.29 2.49
CA ARG A 268 -34.54 1.28 1.55
C ARG A 268 -35.83 1.61 2.30
N TYR A 269 -36.50 2.64 1.80
CA TYR A 269 -37.82 3.01 2.31
C TYR A 269 -38.79 3.15 1.14
N LYS A 270 -39.75 2.23 1.05
CA LYS A 270 -40.70 2.12 -0.10
C LYS A 270 -39.88 2.07 -1.42
N GLY A 271 -40.08 3.05 -2.30
CA GLY A 271 -39.33 3.16 -3.57
C GLY A 271 -37.98 3.83 -3.48
N LEU A 272 -37.61 4.44 -2.34
CA LEU A 272 -36.37 5.16 -2.16
C LEU A 272 -35.26 4.24 -1.64
N SER A 273 -34.07 4.32 -2.20
CA SER A 273 -32.88 3.58 -1.75
C SER A 273 -31.69 4.51 -1.65
N LEU A 274 -31.13 4.64 -0.46
CA LEU A 274 -29.87 5.37 -0.21
C LEU A 274 -28.79 4.35 0.13
N SER A 275 -27.68 4.37 -0.60
CA SER A 275 -26.51 3.52 -0.32
C SER A 275 -25.25 4.35 -0.23
N ALA A 276 -24.35 3.96 0.67
CA ALA A 276 -23.03 4.53 0.83
C ALA A 276 -22.01 3.40 0.98
N THR A 277 -20.85 3.56 0.31
CA THR A 277 -19.75 2.62 0.37
C THR A 277 -18.48 3.35 0.81
N PHE A 278 -17.86 2.83 1.85
CA PHE A 278 -16.61 3.36 2.42
C PHE A 278 -15.49 2.36 2.23
N THR A 279 -14.27 2.87 2.12
CA THR A 279 -13.04 2.08 2.17
C THR A 279 -12.08 2.72 3.17
N ALA A 280 -11.32 1.89 3.86
CA ALA A 280 -10.32 2.33 4.82
C ALA A 280 -9.06 1.49 4.69
N GLN A 281 -7.93 2.10 4.96
CA GLN A 281 -6.63 1.45 5.12
C GLN A 281 -5.95 2.05 6.34
N VAL A 282 -5.28 1.22 7.12
CA VAL A 282 -4.44 1.64 8.25
C VAL A 282 -3.09 0.97 8.14
N GLY A 283 -2.05 1.72 8.44
CA GLY A 283 -0.66 1.33 8.24
C GLY A 283 -0.22 1.46 6.79
N GLY A 284 1.07 1.29 6.60
CA GLY A 284 1.73 1.51 5.34
C GLY A 284 2.17 2.95 5.12
N ASN A 285 3.24 3.07 4.36
CA ASN A 285 3.83 4.35 4.02
C ASN A 285 4.31 4.33 2.57
N ALA A 286 4.41 5.50 1.96
CA ALA A 286 5.02 5.64 0.66
C ALA A 286 5.79 6.95 0.55
N TYR A 287 6.84 6.93 -0.26
CA TYR A 287 7.56 8.12 -0.67
C TYR A 287 6.80 8.82 -1.80
N SER A 288 6.55 10.12 -1.64
CA SER A 288 5.90 10.94 -2.66
C SER A 288 6.92 11.81 -3.40
N ALA A 289 7.27 11.40 -4.61
CA ALA A 289 8.08 12.20 -5.50
C ALA A 289 7.32 13.44 -6.00
N THR A 290 5.99 13.37 -6.07
CA THR A 290 5.15 14.52 -6.39
C THR A 290 5.24 15.59 -5.30
N ASN A 291 5.18 15.20 -4.01
CA ASN A 291 5.36 16.14 -2.91
C ASN A 291 6.75 16.78 -2.94
N PHE A 292 7.79 15.95 -3.11
CA PHE A 292 9.15 16.47 -3.29
C PHE A 292 9.20 17.52 -4.40
N ALA A 293 8.77 17.18 -5.62
CA ALA A 293 8.90 18.06 -6.77
C ALA A 293 8.16 19.40 -6.60
N LEU A 294 6.95 19.37 -6.04
CA LEU A 294 6.15 20.57 -5.83
C LEU A 294 6.69 21.42 -4.67
N SER A 295 7.10 20.79 -3.57
CA SER A 295 7.66 21.48 -2.40
C SER A 295 9.03 22.09 -2.70
N TYR A 296 9.90 21.35 -3.36
CA TYR A 296 11.22 21.80 -3.82
C TYR A 296 11.12 23.04 -4.71
N GLN A 297 10.12 23.11 -5.59
CA GLN A 297 9.88 24.26 -6.46
C GLN A 297 9.11 25.39 -5.76
N GLY A 298 8.77 25.26 -4.47
CA GLY A 298 8.02 26.26 -3.73
C GLY A 298 6.56 26.42 -4.13
N LYS A 299 5.97 25.41 -4.79
CA LYS A 299 4.57 25.45 -5.25
C LYS A 299 3.56 25.08 -4.18
N LEU A 300 4.00 24.53 -3.05
CA LEU A 300 3.16 24.17 -1.92
C LEU A 300 3.35 25.16 -0.74
N LYS A 301 2.28 25.32 0.04
CA LYS A 301 2.28 26.19 1.23
C LYS A 301 3.29 25.75 2.30
N ASN A 302 3.71 24.49 2.31
CA ASN A 302 4.65 23.91 3.26
C ASN A 302 6.10 24.45 3.16
N SER A 303 6.34 25.40 2.26
CA SER A 303 7.62 26.08 2.08
C SER A 303 7.52 27.61 2.29
N LEU A 304 6.41 28.11 2.85
CA LEU A 304 6.19 29.56 3.03
C LEU A 304 6.78 30.11 4.33
N GLU A 305 6.84 29.27 5.37
CA GLU A 305 7.31 29.67 6.69
C GLU A 305 8.74 30.22 6.63
N GLY A 306 8.95 31.34 7.28
CA GLY A 306 10.27 31.97 7.42
C GLY A 306 10.81 32.70 6.18
N ARG A 307 10.05 32.80 5.09
CA ARG A 307 10.54 33.45 3.87
C ARG A 307 10.83 34.96 4.06
N ASP A 308 10.06 35.63 4.89
CA ASP A 308 10.19 37.06 5.13
C ASP A 308 10.99 37.37 6.39
N ASP A 309 10.80 36.59 7.47
CA ASP A 309 11.32 36.87 8.80
C ASP A 309 12.49 35.99 9.23
N GLY A 310 12.90 35.04 8.36
CA GLY A 310 13.86 33.99 8.69
C GLY A 310 13.22 32.81 9.41
N LEU A 311 13.94 31.70 9.54
CA LEU A 311 13.44 30.45 10.10
C LEU A 311 14.41 29.91 11.16
N ILE A 312 13.91 29.57 12.33
CA ILE A 312 14.60 28.74 13.30
C ILE A 312 14.08 27.30 13.12
N VAL A 313 14.93 26.41 12.60
CA VAL A 313 14.54 25.01 12.43
C VAL A 313 14.38 24.36 13.78
N PRO A 314 13.19 23.75 14.09
CA PRO A 314 13.00 23.02 15.33
C PRO A 314 14.02 21.87 15.47
N GLY A 315 14.77 21.88 16.57
CA GLY A 315 15.84 20.89 16.80
C GLY A 315 16.75 21.32 17.93
N VAL A 316 17.87 20.64 18.04
CA VAL A 316 18.91 20.90 19.05
C VAL A 316 20.28 21.09 18.41
N ASN A 317 21.12 21.86 19.07
CA ASN A 317 22.54 21.93 18.74
C ASN A 317 23.29 20.94 19.63
N ALA A 318 24.15 20.11 19.05
CA ALA A 318 25.04 19.21 19.78
C ALA A 318 26.37 19.92 20.08
N VAL A 319 26.77 19.93 21.32
CA VAL A 319 28.05 20.49 21.78
C VAL A 319 28.87 19.36 22.38
N THR A 320 30.04 19.12 21.80
CA THR A 320 30.99 18.11 22.29
C THR A 320 32.06 18.82 23.14
N ASP A 321 32.24 18.37 24.38
CA ASP A 321 33.29 18.87 25.26
C ASP A 321 34.68 18.28 24.93
N ALA A 322 35.72 18.71 25.65
CA ALA A 322 37.07 18.25 25.44
C ALA A 322 37.26 16.75 25.76
N ASP A 323 36.40 16.16 26.56
CA ASP A 323 36.45 14.76 26.96
C ASP A 323 35.59 13.87 26.02
N GLY A 324 34.95 14.47 24.99
CA GLY A 324 34.14 13.76 24.01
C GLY A 324 32.68 13.57 24.43
N ASN A 325 32.22 14.15 25.55
CA ASN A 325 30.84 14.06 25.96
C ASN A 325 29.97 15.02 25.12
N VAL A 326 28.82 14.53 24.64
CA VAL A 326 27.87 15.32 23.86
C VAL A 326 26.75 15.83 24.76
N THR A 327 26.58 17.14 24.77
CA THR A 327 25.44 17.81 25.40
C THR A 327 24.58 18.50 24.36
N TYR A 328 23.31 18.75 24.68
CA TYR A 328 22.38 19.35 23.75
C TYR A 328 21.86 20.69 24.26
N LYS A 329 21.61 21.61 23.35
CA LYS A 329 20.94 22.91 23.60
C LYS A 329 19.82 23.07 22.61
N LYS A 330 18.74 23.73 23.00
CA LYS A 330 17.67 24.14 22.06
C LYS A 330 18.27 24.98 20.94
N ASN A 331 17.95 24.65 19.69
CA ASN A 331 18.35 25.47 18.55
C ASN A 331 17.64 26.82 18.59
N THR A 332 18.41 27.91 18.53
CA THR A 332 17.93 29.30 18.43
C THR A 332 18.52 30.01 17.22
N THR A 333 19.30 29.31 16.40
CA THR A 333 19.96 29.87 15.23
C THR A 333 18.97 30.04 14.09
N ILE A 334 18.85 31.27 13.59
CA ILE A 334 18.13 31.56 12.37
C ILE A 334 18.94 30.99 11.20
N THR A 335 18.28 30.29 10.29
CA THR A 335 18.92 29.74 9.09
C THR A 335 19.54 30.84 8.23
N GLU A 336 20.73 30.62 7.72
CA GLU A 336 21.40 31.58 6.83
C GLU A 336 20.57 31.91 5.59
N ASN A 337 19.89 30.91 5.04
CA ASN A 337 19.04 31.07 3.87
C ASN A 337 17.89 30.06 3.89
N VAL A 338 16.66 30.57 4.01
CA VAL A 338 15.44 29.74 4.05
C VAL A 338 15.19 28.98 2.76
N TYR A 339 15.54 29.54 1.61
CA TYR A 339 15.45 28.88 0.32
C TYR A 339 16.37 27.64 0.29
N THR A 340 17.64 27.79 0.72
CA THR A 340 18.60 26.69 0.83
C THR A 340 18.10 25.62 1.80
N TYR A 341 17.53 26.00 2.95
CA TYR A 341 16.94 25.05 3.88
C TYR A 341 15.86 24.20 3.21
N TYR A 342 14.92 24.83 2.51
CA TYR A 342 13.83 24.08 1.88
C TYR A 342 14.31 23.19 0.73
N GLN A 343 15.18 23.66 -0.11
CA GLN A 343 15.63 22.90 -1.28
C GLN A 343 16.71 21.85 -0.97
N THR A 344 17.65 22.18 -0.09
CA THR A 344 18.80 21.29 0.14
C THR A 344 18.57 20.33 1.28
N TYR A 345 17.78 20.74 2.28
CA TYR A 345 17.63 19.94 3.50
C TYR A 345 16.22 19.37 3.70
N LYS A 346 15.18 20.17 3.67
CA LYS A 346 13.84 19.71 4.01
C LYS A 346 13.19 18.96 2.85
N TRP A 347 13.01 19.63 1.73
CA TRP A 347 12.32 19.07 0.56
C TRP A 347 13.29 18.57 -0.52
N ASN A 348 14.49 18.19 -0.11
CA ASN A 348 15.41 17.53 -1.03
C ASN A 348 14.89 16.14 -1.38
N ARG A 349 15.11 15.73 -2.65
CA ARG A 349 14.74 14.40 -3.14
C ARG A 349 15.36 13.26 -2.34
N ASP A 350 16.56 13.50 -1.79
CA ASP A 350 17.32 12.51 -1.04
C ASP A 350 16.86 12.41 0.41
N ASN A 351 16.07 13.37 0.90
CA ASN A 351 15.46 13.27 2.23
C ASN A 351 14.25 12.33 2.18
N ALA A 352 14.51 11.06 2.39
CA ALA A 352 13.48 10.02 2.35
C ALA A 352 12.45 10.24 3.47
N ARG A 353 12.88 10.63 4.66
CA ARG A 353 12.00 10.81 5.82
C ARG A 353 10.94 11.88 5.58
N THR A 354 11.32 13.06 5.12
CA THR A 354 10.37 14.18 4.97
C THR A 354 9.43 14.01 3.78
N ASN A 355 9.79 13.16 2.81
CA ASN A 355 8.95 12.88 1.64
C ASN A 355 8.22 11.53 1.74
N THR A 356 8.32 10.84 2.87
CA THR A 356 7.57 9.60 3.15
C THR A 356 6.42 9.90 4.10
N PHE A 357 5.22 9.50 3.71
CA PHE A 357 3.98 9.79 4.42
C PHE A 357 3.19 8.51 4.66
N SER A 358 2.33 8.52 5.69
CA SER A 358 1.34 7.47 5.90
C SER A 358 0.38 7.38 4.71
N THR A 359 0.00 6.15 4.37
CA THR A 359 -1.04 5.87 3.38
C THR A 359 -2.37 5.52 4.04
N ASP A 360 -2.55 5.89 5.31
CA ASP A 360 -3.80 5.73 6.03
C ASP A 360 -4.91 6.57 5.40
N PHE A 361 -6.07 6.00 5.28
CA PHE A 361 -7.24 6.75 4.83
C PHE A 361 -8.56 6.15 5.27
N LEU A 362 -9.58 7.03 5.34
CA LEU A 362 -10.99 6.69 5.32
C LEU A 362 -11.65 7.46 4.18
N LYS A 363 -12.31 6.75 3.27
CA LYS A 363 -12.85 7.32 2.03
C LYS A 363 -14.31 6.94 1.83
N LEU A 364 -15.13 7.91 1.44
CA LEU A 364 -16.47 7.66 0.89
C LEU A 364 -16.32 7.46 -0.62
N LYS A 365 -16.28 6.19 -1.02
CA LYS A 365 -16.11 5.75 -2.42
C LYS A 365 -17.30 6.09 -3.28
N GLU A 366 -18.49 5.77 -2.79
CA GLU A 366 -19.73 5.97 -3.51
C GLU A 366 -20.88 6.34 -2.57
N LEU A 367 -21.65 7.31 -2.99
CA LEU A 367 -22.96 7.64 -2.43
C LEU A 367 -23.97 7.57 -3.57
N ARG A 368 -25.08 6.85 -3.34
CA ARG A 368 -26.10 6.64 -4.36
C ARG A 368 -27.48 6.78 -3.77
N LEU A 369 -28.33 7.52 -4.46
CA LEU A 369 -29.75 7.71 -4.13
C LEU A 369 -30.57 7.29 -5.36
N ASP A 370 -31.36 6.24 -5.24
CA ASP A 370 -32.24 5.75 -6.30
C ASP A 370 -33.71 5.86 -5.85
N TYR A 371 -34.57 6.23 -6.76
CA TYR A 371 -36.00 6.24 -6.55
C TYR A 371 -36.70 5.43 -7.63
N GLN A 372 -37.35 4.35 -7.24
CA GLN A 372 -38.21 3.56 -8.11
C GLN A 372 -39.59 4.17 -8.15
N LEU A 373 -40.06 4.53 -9.33
CA LEU A 373 -41.40 5.11 -9.48
C LEU A 373 -42.46 4.11 -9.10
N PRO A 374 -43.51 4.55 -8.38
CA PRO A 374 -44.64 3.71 -8.02
C PRO A 374 -45.32 3.06 -9.24
N ALA A 375 -45.65 1.79 -9.14
CA ALA A 375 -46.27 1.04 -10.24
C ALA A 375 -47.54 1.70 -10.81
N ASN A 376 -48.28 2.43 -9.99
CA ASN A 376 -49.47 3.17 -10.43
C ASN A 376 -49.17 4.32 -11.40
N LEU A 377 -48.00 4.95 -11.27
CA LEU A 377 -47.55 6.00 -12.20
C LEU A 377 -47.01 5.37 -13.49
N VAL A 378 -46.22 4.30 -13.38
CA VAL A 378 -45.66 3.60 -14.51
C VAL A 378 -46.71 2.98 -15.40
N LYS A 379 -47.72 2.35 -14.85
CA LYS A 379 -48.84 1.75 -15.59
C LYS A 379 -49.61 2.75 -16.45
N LYS A 380 -49.65 4.03 -16.10
CA LYS A 380 -50.28 5.07 -16.92
C LYS A 380 -49.62 5.28 -18.29
N THR A 381 -48.39 4.90 -18.44
CA THR A 381 -47.64 5.01 -19.70
C THR A 381 -48.04 3.95 -20.73
N ARG A 382 -48.70 2.87 -20.29
CA ARG A 382 -49.18 1.70 -21.06
C ARG A 382 -48.08 0.81 -21.68
N PHE A 383 -46.84 1.31 -21.84
CA PHE A 383 -45.72 0.57 -22.42
C PHE A 383 -44.57 0.32 -21.47
N LEU A 384 -44.51 1.04 -20.34
CA LEU A 384 -43.48 0.81 -19.33
C LEU A 384 -43.99 -0.17 -18.26
N GLN A 385 -43.12 -1.11 -17.89
CA GLN A 385 -43.33 -2.04 -16.77
C GLN A 385 -42.65 -1.52 -15.49
N GLY A 386 -41.60 -0.72 -15.63
CA GLY A 386 -40.90 -0.12 -14.52
C GLY A 386 -40.11 1.10 -14.93
N ALA A 387 -39.89 2.02 -13.98
CA ALA A 387 -38.99 3.15 -14.17
C ALA A 387 -38.29 3.51 -12.85
N SER A 388 -37.03 3.84 -12.90
CA SER A 388 -36.30 4.38 -11.76
C SER A 388 -35.35 5.50 -12.19
N ILE A 389 -35.18 6.48 -11.32
CA ILE A 389 -34.20 7.56 -11.45
C ILE A 389 -33.22 7.46 -10.29
N GLY A 390 -31.94 7.64 -10.57
CA GLY A 390 -30.90 7.62 -9.57
C GLY A 390 -29.91 8.76 -9.75
N PHE A 391 -29.38 9.19 -8.60
CA PHE A 391 -28.22 10.07 -8.53
C PHE A 391 -27.10 9.28 -7.87
N PHE A 392 -25.87 9.43 -8.38
CA PHE A 392 -24.69 8.87 -7.73
C PHE A 392 -23.56 9.89 -7.70
N ALA A 393 -22.71 9.74 -6.71
CA ALA A 393 -21.51 10.53 -6.56
C ALA A 393 -20.37 9.62 -6.08
N THR A 394 -19.19 9.75 -6.66
CA THR A 394 -18.01 8.95 -6.30
C THR A 394 -16.88 9.83 -5.75
N ASN A 395 -16.07 9.24 -4.88
CA ASN A 395 -14.89 9.88 -4.27
C ASN A 395 -15.22 11.23 -3.58
N LEU A 396 -16.33 11.28 -2.83
CA LEU A 396 -16.83 12.53 -2.24
C LEU A 396 -15.89 13.12 -1.22
N PHE A 397 -15.30 12.30 -0.36
CA PHE A 397 -14.27 12.73 0.56
C PHE A 397 -13.26 11.63 0.85
N CYS A 398 -12.06 12.03 1.25
CA CYS A 398 -11.00 11.20 1.78
C CYS A 398 -10.37 11.90 2.98
N ILE A 399 -10.34 11.23 4.11
CA ILE A 399 -9.62 11.68 5.32
C ILE A 399 -8.30 10.93 5.31
N THR A 400 -7.18 11.65 5.24
CA THR A 400 -5.83 11.10 5.12
C THR A 400 -4.78 12.15 5.45
N ASP A 401 -3.63 11.72 5.92
CA ASP A 401 -2.42 12.55 6.05
C ASP A 401 -1.54 12.52 4.79
N TRP A 402 -1.96 11.79 3.76
CA TRP A 402 -1.27 11.77 2.47
C TRP A 402 -1.29 13.15 1.83
N PRO A 403 -0.13 13.72 1.45
CA PRO A 403 -0.03 15.14 1.12
C PRO A 403 -0.63 15.52 -0.23
N GLN A 404 -0.73 14.55 -1.14
CA GLN A 404 -1.12 14.80 -2.54
C GLN A 404 -2.21 13.82 -2.97
N TYR A 405 -3.35 14.35 -3.43
CA TYR A 405 -4.43 13.62 -4.10
C TYR A 405 -5.01 12.45 -3.29
N ASP A 406 -4.72 11.21 -3.71
CA ASP A 406 -5.37 10.01 -3.21
C ASP A 406 -4.33 8.98 -2.76
N PRO A 407 -4.34 8.57 -1.48
CA PRO A 407 -3.40 7.56 -0.98
C PRO A 407 -3.56 6.18 -1.63
N GLU A 408 -4.68 5.86 -2.26
CA GLU A 408 -4.81 4.62 -3.04
C GLU A 408 -3.86 4.58 -4.25
N ALA A 409 -3.40 5.75 -4.70
CA ALA A 409 -2.43 5.89 -5.79
C ALA A 409 -0.97 5.95 -5.30
N ALA A 410 -0.71 5.75 -4.01
CA ALA A 410 0.61 5.92 -3.40
C ALA A 410 1.69 4.93 -3.88
N SER A 411 1.35 3.97 -4.71
CA SER A 411 2.30 3.04 -5.36
C SER A 411 2.31 3.16 -6.88
N LEU A 412 1.70 4.21 -7.45
CA LEU A 412 1.69 4.43 -8.89
C LEU A 412 2.83 5.34 -9.32
N VAL A 413 3.54 4.92 -10.36
CA VAL A 413 4.57 5.69 -11.03
C VAL A 413 4.08 6.05 -12.44
N ASN A 414 4.12 7.34 -12.77
CA ASN A 414 3.62 7.89 -14.04
C ASN A 414 2.16 7.48 -14.37
N GLY A 415 1.38 7.12 -13.36
CA GLY A 415 -0.02 6.73 -13.50
C GLY A 415 -0.27 5.34 -14.09
N THR A 416 0.75 4.57 -14.46
CA THR A 416 0.62 3.27 -15.13
C THR A 416 1.37 2.15 -14.44
N ASP A 417 2.57 2.41 -13.95
CA ASP A 417 3.43 1.40 -13.36
C ASP A 417 3.22 1.34 -11.85
N ILE A 418 3.27 0.14 -11.28
CA ILE A 418 3.12 -0.09 -9.84
C ILE A 418 4.50 -0.37 -9.25
N TYR A 419 4.98 0.56 -8.41
CA TYR A 419 6.17 0.37 -7.60
C TYR A 419 5.79 0.46 -6.13
N PRO A 420 5.82 -0.63 -5.37
CA PRO A 420 5.46 -0.59 -3.95
C PRO A 420 6.23 0.51 -3.21
N GLY A 421 5.50 1.36 -2.49
CA GLY A 421 6.07 2.40 -1.64
C GLY A 421 6.65 3.62 -2.34
N ILE A 422 6.48 3.79 -3.66
CA ILE A 422 6.93 4.98 -4.40
C ILE A 422 5.79 5.52 -5.25
N GLU A 423 5.44 6.79 -5.05
CA GLU A 423 4.48 7.52 -5.87
C GLU A 423 5.22 8.57 -6.70
N THR A 424 4.89 8.66 -7.98
CA THR A 424 5.47 9.63 -8.91
C THR A 424 4.42 10.15 -9.89
N VAL A 425 4.18 11.45 -9.83
CA VAL A 425 3.37 12.21 -10.82
C VAL A 425 2.02 11.53 -11.12
N THR A 426 1.31 11.12 -10.07
CA THR A 426 -0.03 10.58 -10.23
C THR A 426 -1.05 11.70 -10.41
N PHE A 427 -2.03 11.46 -11.30
CA PHE A 427 -3.15 12.38 -11.45
C PHE A 427 -4.10 12.27 -10.26
N PRO A 428 -4.71 13.40 -9.83
CA PRO A 428 -5.71 13.38 -8.78
C PRO A 428 -6.93 12.56 -9.22
N MET A 429 -7.47 11.79 -8.30
CA MET A 429 -8.74 11.11 -8.54
C MET A 429 -9.88 12.12 -8.69
N THR A 430 -10.74 11.87 -9.68
CA THR A 430 -11.88 12.74 -9.94
C THR A 430 -13.04 12.43 -9.00
N ARG A 431 -13.75 13.48 -8.57
CA ARG A 431 -15.11 13.36 -8.03
C ARG A 431 -16.08 13.33 -9.21
N THR A 432 -16.89 12.31 -9.25
CA THR A 432 -17.87 12.16 -10.33
C THR A 432 -19.28 12.26 -9.78
N TYR A 433 -20.12 13.01 -10.44
CA TYR A 433 -21.54 13.10 -10.16
C TYR A 433 -22.31 12.69 -11.40
N GLY A 434 -23.36 11.92 -11.23
CA GLY A 434 -24.12 11.46 -12.37
C GLY A 434 -25.56 11.11 -12.01
N PHE A 435 -26.37 11.04 -13.06
CA PHE A 435 -27.75 10.58 -12.98
C PHE A 435 -27.90 9.33 -13.83
N ASN A 436 -28.74 8.43 -13.40
CA ASN A 436 -29.17 7.29 -14.20
C ASN A 436 -30.70 7.28 -14.33
N LEU A 437 -31.16 6.91 -15.48
CA LEU A 437 -32.57 6.63 -15.76
C LEU A 437 -32.67 5.22 -16.29
N LYS A 438 -33.42 4.36 -15.58
CA LYS A 438 -33.70 2.99 -16.02
C LYS A 438 -35.16 2.87 -16.36
N LEU A 439 -35.46 2.46 -17.58
CA LEU A 439 -36.81 2.19 -18.09
C LEU A 439 -36.90 0.70 -18.41
N GLN A 440 -37.99 0.08 -18.00
CA GLN A 440 -38.33 -1.32 -18.31
C GLN A 440 -39.58 -1.32 -19.17
N PHE A 441 -39.50 -1.97 -20.32
CA PHE A 441 -40.57 -2.10 -21.30
C PHE A 441 -41.21 -3.47 -21.24
#